data_fb07669190fe74e2f7aac7e24f6a8619
#
_entry.id   fb07669190fe74e2f7aac7e24f6a8619
#
_cell.length_a   1.000
_cell.length_b   1.000
_cell.length_c   1.000
_cell.angle_alpha   90.00
_cell.angle_beta   90.00
_cell.angle_gamma   90.00
#
_symmetry.space_group_name_H-M   'P 1'
#
loop_
_entity.id
_entity.type
_entity.pdbx_description
1 polymer ?
#
loop_
_entity_poly.entity_id
_entity_poly.type
_entity_poly.pdbx_seq_one_letter_code
_entity_poly.pdbx_strand_id
1 'polypeptide(L)'
;MGTHRDPAGRRPGGTAAVAAHLAAPPPDGYTRHRALLRELAGTFPGQVLYLHGDTHRFRVDRPLRDTRGARLRNFTRVESFGSPFASSWVRVRVRPADPSPFFVAVRHAPPARP
;
A
#
# COMPACT_ATOMS: atom_id res chain seq x y z
N MET A 1 14.50 4.73 20.46
CA MET A 1 14.97 5.54 19.51
C MET A 1 14.04 6.54 18.87
N GLY A 2 14.44 7.61 18.86
CA GLY A 2 13.61 8.67 18.39
C GLY A 2 13.17 8.57 16.95
N THR A 3 12.41 9.50 16.56
CA THR A 3 11.94 9.61 15.22
C THR A 3 13.08 9.73 14.27
N HIS A 4 12.95 9.05 13.19
CA HIS A 4 13.86 9.25 12.10
C HIS A 4 13.65 10.62 11.48
N ARG A 5 14.69 11.41 11.37
CA ARG A 5 14.64 12.70 10.74
C ARG A 5 15.59 12.77 9.58
N ASP A 6 15.16 13.43 8.55
CA ASP A 6 16.01 13.74 7.43
C ASP A 6 17.15 14.64 7.92
N PRO A 7 18.40 14.25 7.71
CA PRO A 7 19.54 15.07 8.15
C PRO A 7 19.56 16.47 7.54
N ALA A 8 18.95 16.63 6.37
CA ALA A 8 18.88 17.94 5.74
C ALA A 8 17.74 18.79 6.29
N GLY A 9 17.02 18.29 7.28
CA GLY A 9 15.92 19.04 7.88
C GLY A 9 14.67 19.10 7.04
N ARG A 10 14.65 18.40 5.94
CA ARG A 10 13.46 18.39 5.10
C ARG A 10 12.37 17.57 5.75
N ARG A 11 11.15 18.04 5.58
CA ARG A 11 10.01 17.31 6.09
C ARG A 11 9.47 16.43 4.98
N PRO A 12 9.18 15.19 5.30
CA PRO A 12 8.53 14.33 4.31
C PRO A 12 7.03 14.59 4.19
N GLY A 13 6.53 15.63 4.78
CA GLY A 13 5.10 15.96 4.68
C GLY A 13 4.65 16.00 3.24
N GLY A 14 3.52 15.40 2.96
CA GLY A 14 3.04 15.23 1.60
C GLY A 14 3.74 14.15 0.82
N THR A 15 4.76 13.53 1.39
CA THR A 15 5.47 12.43 0.73
C THR A 15 4.68 11.14 0.87
N ALA A 16 4.64 10.39 -0.20
CA ALA A 16 4.02 9.08 -0.21
C ALA A 16 5.07 8.02 -0.47
N ALA A 17 4.94 6.88 0.20
CA ALA A 17 5.75 5.71 -0.06
C ALA A 17 4.89 4.62 -0.65
N VAL A 18 5.41 3.95 -1.67
CA VAL A 18 4.72 2.85 -2.33
C VAL A 18 5.59 1.61 -2.18
N ALA A 19 4.98 0.54 -1.71
CA ALA A 19 5.62 -0.75 -1.62
C ALA A 19 4.82 -1.76 -2.42
N ALA A 20 5.53 -2.65 -3.11
CA ALA A 20 4.90 -3.69 -3.91
C ALA A 20 5.37 -5.05 -3.41
N HIS A 21 4.44 -5.97 -3.31
CA HIS A 21 4.69 -7.35 -2.95
C HIS A 21 4.20 -8.24 -4.08
N LEU A 22 5.10 -8.99 -4.68
CA LEU A 22 4.80 -9.73 -5.90
C LEU A 22 4.48 -11.20 -5.67
N ALA A 23 4.87 -11.74 -4.52
CA ALA A 23 4.66 -13.14 -4.23
C ALA A 23 4.33 -13.31 -2.76
N ALA A 24 3.50 -14.30 -2.46
CA ALA A 24 3.16 -14.61 -1.09
C ALA A 24 4.38 -15.21 -0.38
N PRO A 25 4.84 -14.64 0.72
CA PRO A 25 5.91 -15.26 1.50
C PRO A 25 5.40 -16.50 2.24
N PRO A 26 6.28 -17.37 2.71
CA PRO A 26 5.88 -18.48 3.57
C PRO A 26 5.25 -17.94 4.86
N PRO A 27 4.44 -18.75 5.60
CA PRO A 27 3.69 -18.26 6.75
C PRO A 27 4.52 -17.49 7.76
N ASP A 28 5.70 -17.99 8.14
CA ASP A 28 6.57 -17.27 9.07
C ASP A 28 7.10 -15.97 8.47
N GLY A 29 7.47 -16.01 7.21
CA GLY A 29 7.90 -14.83 6.48
C GLY A 29 6.78 -13.81 6.36
N TYR A 30 5.57 -14.28 6.21
CA TYR A 30 4.41 -13.38 6.14
C TYR A 30 4.20 -12.65 7.46
N THR A 31 4.33 -13.33 8.57
CA THR A 31 4.18 -12.73 9.89
C THR A 31 5.24 -11.66 10.12
N ARG A 32 6.50 -11.95 9.79
CA ARG A 32 7.57 -10.96 9.87
C ARG A 32 7.33 -9.79 8.95
N HIS A 33 6.89 -10.07 7.75
CA HIS A 33 6.62 -9.05 6.75
C HIS A 33 5.56 -8.07 7.25
N ARG A 34 4.48 -8.60 7.83
CA ARG A 34 3.43 -7.75 8.38
C ARG A 34 3.92 -6.92 9.56
N ALA A 35 4.75 -7.50 10.43
CA ALA A 35 5.32 -6.78 11.55
C ALA A 35 6.22 -5.64 11.07
N LEU A 36 7.02 -5.89 10.04
CA LEU A 36 7.86 -4.88 9.45
C LEU A 36 7.04 -3.73 8.84
N LEU A 37 5.99 -4.08 8.10
CA LEU A 37 5.11 -3.06 7.52
C LEU A 37 4.47 -2.21 8.61
N ARG A 38 4.04 -2.82 9.70
CA ARG A 38 3.45 -2.11 10.82
C ARG A 38 4.44 -1.14 11.45
N GLU A 39 5.66 -1.59 11.65
CA GLU A 39 6.70 -0.75 12.21
C GLU A 39 7.04 0.41 11.29
N LEU A 40 7.26 0.13 10.02
CA LEU A 40 7.61 1.17 9.05
C LEU A 40 6.49 2.18 8.88
N ALA A 41 5.27 1.74 8.74
CA ALA A 41 4.13 2.63 8.59
C ALA A 41 3.88 3.44 9.87
N GLY A 42 4.08 2.81 11.02
CA GLY A 42 3.89 3.47 12.30
C GLY A 42 4.89 4.58 12.57
N THR A 43 6.06 4.53 11.95
CA THR A 43 7.10 5.54 12.14
C THR A 43 7.24 6.48 10.95
N PHE A 44 6.65 6.15 9.82
CA PHE A 44 6.72 7.00 8.64
C PHE A 44 5.73 8.16 8.79
N PRO A 45 6.19 9.41 8.61
CA PRO A 45 5.32 10.56 8.82
C PRO A 45 4.35 10.84 7.68
N GLY A 46 4.44 10.13 6.57
CA GLY A 46 3.56 10.32 5.42
C GLY A 46 2.64 9.14 5.20
N GLN A 47 2.01 9.13 4.04
CA GLN A 47 1.10 8.06 3.64
C GLN A 47 1.87 6.94 2.96
N VAL A 48 1.46 5.71 3.24
CA VAL A 48 2.06 4.51 2.68
C VAL A 48 1.00 3.75 1.89
N LEU A 49 1.33 3.41 0.68
CA LEU A 49 0.49 2.55 -0.16
C LEU A 49 1.20 1.21 -0.35
N TYR A 50 0.51 0.16 -0.02
CA TYR A 50 1.01 -1.20 -0.19
C TYR A 50 0.23 -1.89 -1.30
N LEU A 51 0.93 -2.18 -2.38
CA LEU A 51 0.33 -2.82 -3.55
C LEU A 51 0.74 -4.28 -3.59
N HIS A 52 -0.23 -5.16 -3.77
CA HIS A 52 0.09 -6.58 -3.95
C HIS A 52 -0.99 -7.27 -4.75
N GLY A 53 -0.68 -8.48 -5.20
CA GLY A 53 -1.61 -9.36 -5.87
C GLY A 53 -1.83 -10.61 -5.05
N ASP A 54 -1.87 -11.74 -5.72
CA ASP A 54 -1.88 -13.08 -5.15
C ASP A 54 -3.27 -13.65 -4.88
N THR A 55 -4.17 -12.91 -4.26
CA THR A 55 -5.51 -13.44 -3.95
C THR A 55 -6.50 -13.29 -5.09
N HIS A 56 -6.11 -12.67 -6.18
CA HIS A 56 -6.88 -12.52 -7.40
C HIS A 56 -8.15 -11.68 -7.24
N ARG A 57 -8.21 -10.90 -6.19
CA ARG A 57 -9.39 -10.12 -5.83
C ARG A 57 -9.01 -8.66 -5.62
N PHE A 58 -9.76 -7.76 -6.22
CA PHE A 58 -9.53 -6.35 -5.97
C PHE A 58 -10.02 -5.97 -4.57
N ARG A 59 -9.17 -5.27 -3.83
CA ARG A 59 -9.53 -4.79 -2.51
C ARG A 59 -8.70 -3.57 -2.14
N VAL A 60 -9.35 -2.60 -1.50
CA VAL A 60 -8.67 -1.44 -0.93
C VAL A 60 -9.10 -1.34 0.53
N ASP A 61 -8.16 -1.40 1.44
CA ASP A 61 -8.48 -1.29 2.86
C ASP A 61 -7.28 -0.79 3.66
N ARG A 62 -7.46 -0.70 4.97
CA ARG A 62 -6.43 -0.31 5.94
C ARG A 62 -6.34 -1.40 7.01
N PRO A 63 -5.62 -2.47 6.72
CA PRO A 63 -5.67 -3.67 7.56
C PRO A 63 -4.77 -3.65 8.78
N LEU A 64 -3.83 -2.71 8.87
CA LEU A 64 -2.85 -2.72 9.95
C LEU A 64 -3.32 -1.93 11.15
N ARG A 65 -2.98 -2.42 12.32
CA ARG A 65 -3.22 -1.76 13.59
C ARG A 65 -1.91 -1.62 14.35
N ASP A 66 -1.83 -0.57 15.15
CA ASP A 66 -0.67 -0.38 16.02
C ASP A 66 -0.74 -1.32 17.23
N THR A 67 0.23 -1.19 18.11
CA THR A 67 0.30 -2.05 19.31
C THR A 67 -0.85 -1.81 20.29
N ARG A 68 -1.55 -0.70 20.16
CA ARG A 68 -2.72 -0.36 20.98
C ARG A 68 -4.02 -0.82 20.35
N GLY A 69 -3.96 -1.42 19.18
CA GLY A 69 -5.13 -1.85 18.45
C GLY A 69 -5.77 -0.77 17.58
N ALA A 70 -5.21 0.42 17.54
CA ALA A 70 -5.73 1.49 16.70
C ALA A 70 -5.29 1.29 15.26
N ARG A 71 -6.20 1.57 14.33
CA ARG A 71 -5.92 1.42 12.91
C ARG A 71 -4.87 2.43 12.46
N LEU A 72 -3.88 1.95 11.71
CA LEU A 72 -2.88 2.82 11.09
C LEU A 72 -3.50 3.49 9.88
N ARG A 73 -3.87 4.76 10.04
CA ARG A 73 -4.59 5.49 9.01
C ARG A 73 -3.71 5.91 7.84
N ASN A 74 -2.41 5.91 8.04
CA ASN A 74 -1.47 6.27 6.99
C ASN A 74 -1.08 5.09 6.10
N PHE A 75 -1.61 3.90 6.35
CA PHE A 75 -1.31 2.71 5.58
C PHE A 75 -2.54 2.25 4.83
N THR A 76 -2.44 2.20 3.50
CA THR A 76 -3.51 1.71 2.64
C THR A 76 -3.00 0.53 1.84
N ARG A 77 -3.76 -0.56 1.85
CA ARG A 77 -3.46 -1.72 1.03
C ARG A 77 -4.35 -1.70 -0.20
N VAL A 78 -3.73 -1.96 -1.35
CA VAL A 78 -4.44 -2.20 -2.60
C VAL A 78 -4.05 -3.58 -3.09
N GLU A 79 -5.05 -4.44 -3.22
CA GLU A 79 -4.91 -5.77 -3.78
C GLU A 79 -5.43 -5.74 -5.21
N SER A 80 -4.62 -6.19 -6.15
CA SER A 80 -4.97 -6.13 -7.56
C SER A 80 -5.60 -7.43 -8.03
N PHE A 81 -6.17 -7.37 -9.21
CA PHE A 81 -6.74 -8.53 -9.86
C PHE A 81 -5.67 -9.52 -10.28
N GLY A 82 -6.07 -10.75 -10.42
CA GLY A 82 -5.26 -11.81 -11.00
C GLY A 82 -6.12 -12.71 -11.85
N SER A 83 -5.53 -13.81 -12.34
CA SER A 83 -6.27 -14.80 -13.13
C SER A 83 -7.51 -15.27 -12.35
N PRO A 84 -8.67 -15.41 -12.97
CA PRO A 84 -8.96 -15.22 -14.39
C PRO A 84 -9.34 -13.79 -14.81
N PHE A 85 -9.14 -12.82 -13.95
CA PHE A 85 -9.58 -11.44 -14.17
C PHE A 85 -8.49 -10.60 -14.83
N ALA A 86 -7.77 -11.18 -15.78
CA ALA A 86 -6.63 -10.55 -16.43
C ALA A 86 -6.99 -9.34 -17.29
N SER A 87 -8.27 -9.16 -17.58
CA SER A 87 -8.73 -8.00 -18.34
C SER A 87 -8.91 -6.76 -17.48
N SER A 88 -8.76 -6.88 -16.17
CA SER A 88 -8.92 -5.75 -15.25
C SER A 88 -7.59 -5.42 -14.60
N TRP A 89 -7.38 -4.14 -14.35
CA TRP A 89 -6.17 -3.67 -13.72
C TRP A 89 -6.48 -2.45 -12.84
N VAL A 90 -5.52 -2.09 -12.02
CA VAL A 90 -5.68 -0.99 -11.08
C VAL A 90 -4.75 0.14 -11.48
N ARG A 91 -5.31 1.32 -11.59
CA ARG A 91 -4.54 2.53 -11.81
C ARG A 91 -4.45 3.29 -10.50
N VAL A 92 -3.23 3.64 -10.13
CA VAL A 92 -2.99 4.47 -8.95
C VAL A 92 -2.38 5.78 -9.41
N ARG A 93 -3.01 6.87 -9.03
CA ARG A 93 -2.45 8.20 -9.23
C ARG A 93 -2.01 8.73 -7.88
N VAL A 94 -0.85 9.35 -7.85
CA VAL A 94 -0.28 9.87 -6.62
C VAL A 94 -0.20 11.38 -6.71
N ARG A 95 -0.77 12.05 -5.72
CA ARG A 95 -0.67 13.51 -5.57
C ARG A 95 -0.06 13.78 -4.20
N PRO A 96 1.28 13.93 -4.13
CA PRO A 96 1.97 13.99 -2.83
C PRO A 96 1.52 15.12 -1.93
N ALA A 97 1.05 16.22 -2.50
CA ALA A 97 0.62 17.37 -1.70
C ALA A 97 -0.78 17.21 -1.11
N ASP A 98 -1.51 16.18 -1.52
CA ASP A 98 -2.87 15.95 -1.05
C ASP A 98 -2.83 15.19 0.26
N PRO A 99 -3.69 15.50 1.26
CA PRO A 99 -3.77 14.71 2.48
C PRO A 99 -4.12 13.25 2.23
N SER A 100 -4.87 12.97 1.18
CA SER A 100 -5.14 11.62 0.70
C SER A 100 -4.51 11.46 -0.68
N PRO A 101 -3.22 11.17 -0.75
CA PRO A 101 -2.47 11.29 -2.00
C PRO A 101 -2.73 10.19 -3.03
N PHE A 102 -3.39 9.11 -2.64
CA PHE A 102 -3.56 7.95 -3.53
C PHE A 102 -4.97 7.90 -4.08
N PHE A 103 -5.07 7.92 -5.40
CA PHE A 103 -6.34 7.83 -6.11
C PHE A 103 -6.35 6.52 -6.88
N VAL A 104 -7.16 5.59 -6.41
CA VAL A 104 -7.21 4.22 -6.91
C VAL A 104 -8.43 4.06 -7.80
N ALA A 105 -8.23 3.58 -9.01
CA ALA A 105 -9.32 3.35 -9.94
C ALA A 105 -9.15 1.99 -10.60
N VAL A 106 -10.26 1.26 -10.69
CA VAL A 106 -10.33 0.03 -11.46
C VAL A 106 -10.50 0.36 -12.92
N ARG A 107 -9.73 -0.28 -13.76
CA ARG A 107 -9.78 -0.13 -15.20
C ARG A 107 -9.96 -1.49 -15.84
N HIS A 108 -10.61 -1.48 -16.98
CA HIS A 108 -10.85 -2.68 -17.75
C HIS A 108 -10.22 -2.52 -19.12
N ALA A 109 -9.58 -3.57 -19.60
CA ALA A 109 -9.11 -3.59 -20.97
C ALA A 109 -10.31 -3.54 -21.91
N PRO A 110 -10.18 -2.88 -23.08
CA PRO A 110 -11.26 -2.90 -24.05
C PRO A 110 -11.56 -4.34 -24.47
N PRO A 111 -12.83 -4.66 -24.77
CA PRO A 111 -13.13 -5.98 -25.27
C PRO A 111 -12.35 -6.26 -26.56
N ALA A 112 -11.95 -7.53 -26.72
CA ALA A 112 -11.29 -7.94 -27.95
C ALA A 112 -12.21 -7.69 -29.13
N ARG A 113 -11.64 -7.17 -30.20
CA ARG A 113 -12.42 -6.98 -31.42
C ARG A 113 -12.65 -8.34 -32.08
N PRO A 114 -13.86 -8.55 -32.62
CA PRO A 114 -14.13 -9.80 -33.32
C PRO A 114 -13.28 -9.96 -34.58
#